data_f95d9f7dabce3d63ddf42a693bdb5356
#
_entry.id   f95d9f7dabce3d63ddf42a693bdb5356
#
_cell.length_a   1.000
_cell.length_b   1.000
_cell.length_c   1.000
_cell.angle_alpha   90.00
_cell.angle_beta   90.00
_cell.angle_gamma   90.00
#
_symmetry.space_group_name_H-M   'P 1'
#
loop_
_entity.id
_entity.type
_entity.pdbx_description
1 polymer ?
#
loop_
_entity_poly.entity_id
_entity_poly.type
_entity_poly.pdbx_seq_one_letter_code
_entity_poly.pdbx_strand_id
1 'polypeptide(L)'
;MTSAPDFADWLAVANLKARYCRHLDTKDWSAFASLFAEDVVIDTTAAGGPRMEGRETAVSRIRASLDAATTVHQVHSPEIEIDGNEARAVWAMQDRVAWSNGRKLDGAGHYHERYVRENGEWRIAESRLTRLYVEMQPSD
;
A
#
# COMPACT_ATOMS: atom_id res chain seq x y z
N MET A 1 -13.78 16.04 22.63
CA MET A 1 -14.76 15.08 22.14
C MET A 1 -14.61 14.95 20.63
N THR A 2 -14.24 13.78 20.15
CA THR A 2 -14.16 13.52 18.73
C THR A 2 -15.58 13.29 18.18
N SER A 3 -15.93 13.98 17.12
CA SER A 3 -17.16 13.70 16.39
C SER A 3 -17.07 12.31 15.74
N ALA A 4 -18.21 11.67 15.49
CA ALA A 4 -18.25 10.45 14.72
C ALA A 4 -17.55 10.67 13.37
N PRO A 5 -16.77 9.69 12.87
CA PRO A 5 -16.14 9.83 11.56
C PRO A 5 -17.19 10.06 10.48
N ASP A 6 -16.91 10.98 9.57
CA ASP A 6 -17.73 11.14 8.38
C ASP A 6 -17.56 9.88 7.51
N PHE A 7 -18.66 9.25 7.18
CA PHE A 7 -18.66 8.08 6.32
C PHE A 7 -18.02 8.37 4.95
N ALA A 8 -18.20 9.59 4.43
CA ALA A 8 -17.57 9.98 3.17
C ALA A 8 -16.03 9.94 3.26
N ASP A 9 -15.45 10.40 4.36
CA ASP A 9 -14.00 10.34 4.57
C ASP A 9 -13.54 8.89 4.78
N TRP A 10 -14.30 8.11 5.54
CA TRP A 10 -14.02 6.69 5.72
C TRP A 10 -13.99 5.96 4.38
N LEU A 11 -15.00 6.19 3.55
CA LEU A 11 -15.12 5.58 2.23
C LEU A 11 -13.98 6.04 1.30
N ALA A 12 -13.60 7.33 1.36
CA ALA A 12 -12.52 7.87 0.56
C ALA A 12 -11.18 7.21 0.90
N VAL A 13 -10.88 6.99 2.18
CA VAL A 13 -9.67 6.30 2.62
C VAL A 13 -9.72 4.82 2.20
N ALA A 14 -10.87 4.16 2.37
CA ALA A 14 -11.03 2.77 1.92
C ALA A 14 -10.84 2.63 0.41
N ASN A 15 -11.41 3.54 -0.37
CA ASN A 15 -11.24 3.55 -1.83
C ASN A 15 -9.81 3.83 -2.24
N LEU A 16 -9.10 4.69 -1.50
CA LEU A 16 -7.69 4.99 -1.77
C LEU A 16 -6.84 3.71 -1.68
N LYS A 17 -7.05 2.89 -0.64
CA LYS A 17 -6.32 1.63 -0.50
C LYS A 17 -6.77 0.59 -1.53
N ALA A 18 -8.02 0.55 -1.88
CA ALA A 18 -8.51 -0.31 -2.96
C ALA A 18 -7.82 0.02 -4.30
N ARG A 19 -7.68 1.32 -4.60
CA ARG A 19 -6.97 1.78 -5.81
C ARG A 19 -5.49 1.44 -5.76
N TYR A 20 -4.86 1.52 -4.60
CA TYR A 20 -3.47 1.09 -4.42
C TYR A 20 -3.29 -0.35 -4.93
N CYS A 21 -4.11 -1.28 -4.43
CA CYS A 21 -4.04 -2.68 -4.85
C CYS A 21 -4.31 -2.83 -6.35
N ARG A 22 -5.38 -2.23 -6.84
CA ARG A 22 -5.80 -2.38 -8.24
C ARG A 22 -4.78 -1.79 -9.21
N HIS A 23 -4.29 -0.58 -8.97
CA HIS A 23 -3.32 0.06 -9.88
C HIS A 23 -1.97 -0.63 -9.85
N LEU A 24 -1.53 -1.11 -8.69
CA LEU A 24 -0.32 -1.90 -8.58
C LEU A 24 -0.44 -3.21 -9.38
N ASP A 25 -1.53 -3.94 -9.20
CA ASP A 25 -1.72 -5.24 -9.83
C ASP A 25 -1.95 -5.14 -11.33
N THR A 26 -2.55 -4.05 -11.81
CA THR A 26 -2.74 -3.80 -13.25
C THR A 26 -1.57 -3.02 -13.87
N LYS A 27 -0.55 -2.67 -13.08
CA LYS A 27 0.65 -1.96 -13.54
C LYS A 27 0.34 -0.58 -14.13
N ASP A 28 -0.68 0.08 -13.62
CA ASP A 28 -1.00 1.47 -13.97
C ASP A 28 -0.18 2.42 -13.10
N TRP A 29 1.07 2.61 -13.49
CA TRP A 29 2.05 3.33 -12.66
C TRP A 29 1.73 4.82 -12.49
N SER A 30 1.14 5.45 -13.48
CA SER A 30 0.72 6.84 -13.38
C SER A 30 -0.40 7.02 -12.35
N ALA A 31 -1.44 6.19 -12.43
CA ALA A 31 -2.54 6.20 -11.46
C ALA A 31 -2.05 5.79 -10.06
N PHE A 32 -1.16 4.81 -9.99
CA PHE A 32 -0.55 4.37 -8.73
C PHE A 32 0.20 5.52 -8.04
N ALA A 33 1.04 6.23 -8.78
CA ALA A 33 1.80 7.37 -8.26
C ALA A 33 0.90 8.46 -7.70
N SER A 34 -0.26 8.71 -8.33
CA SER A 34 -1.19 9.75 -7.91
C SER A 34 -1.79 9.54 -6.52
N LEU A 35 -1.70 8.32 -5.97
CA LEU A 35 -2.27 7.98 -4.67
C LEU A 35 -1.41 8.45 -3.50
N PHE A 36 -0.16 8.81 -3.73
CA PHE A 36 0.82 9.11 -2.68
C PHE A 36 1.03 10.59 -2.51
N ALA A 37 1.25 11.01 -1.25
CA ALA A 37 1.81 12.32 -0.96
C ALA A 37 3.23 12.40 -1.53
N GLU A 38 3.69 13.60 -1.87
CA GLU A 38 5.02 13.79 -2.46
C GLU A 38 6.14 13.29 -1.54
N ASP A 39 5.98 13.46 -0.23
CA ASP A 39 6.94 13.07 0.81
C ASP A 39 6.63 11.70 1.44
N VAL A 40 5.90 10.84 0.76
CA VAL A 40 5.51 9.52 1.27
C VAL A 40 6.71 8.72 1.76
N VAL A 41 6.50 7.96 2.82
CA VAL A 41 7.46 6.96 3.31
C VAL A 41 6.81 5.58 3.19
N ILE A 42 7.46 4.68 2.47
CA ILE A 42 7.05 3.28 2.39
C ILE A 42 8.14 2.45 3.04
N ASP A 43 7.79 1.83 4.16
CA ASP A 43 8.72 1.08 5.00
C ASP A 43 8.37 -0.40 5.00
N THR A 44 9.21 -1.20 4.36
CA THR A 44 9.07 -2.65 4.32
C THR A 44 10.18 -3.36 5.11
N THR A 45 10.92 -2.62 5.95
CA THR A 45 12.09 -3.18 6.66
C THR A 45 11.71 -4.29 7.63
N ALA A 46 10.54 -4.20 8.28
CA ALA A 46 10.04 -5.27 9.15
C ALA A 46 9.74 -6.57 8.37
N ALA A 47 9.57 -6.48 7.06
CA ALA A 47 9.33 -7.62 6.17
C ALA A 47 10.59 -8.00 5.37
N GLY A 48 11.75 -7.43 5.70
CA GLY A 48 13.02 -7.73 5.05
C GLY A 48 13.30 -6.93 3.79
N GLY A 49 12.48 -5.93 3.49
CA GLY A 49 12.64 -5.09 2.30
C GLY A 49 13.24 -3.72 2.61
N PRO A 50 13.18 -2.79 1.65
CA PRO A 50 13.72 -1.46 1.81
C PRO A 50 12.77 -0.50 2.53
N ARG A 51 13.34 0.61 3.01
CA ARG A 51 12.60 1.83 3.37
C ARG A 51 12.82 2.83 2.24
N MET A 52 11.72 3.36 1.69
CA MET A 52 11.73 4.25 0.55
C MET A 52 11.10 5.59 0.94
N GLU A 53 11.79 6.69 0.66
CA GLU A 53 11.31 8.03 0.96
C GLU A 53 11.11 8.83 -0.32
N GLY A 54 9.96 9.50 -0.42
CA GLY A 54 9.56 10.27 -1.57
C GLY A 54 8.81 9.46 -2.62
N ARG A 55 7.78 10.09 -3.19
CA ARG A 55 6.90 9.44 -4.17
C ARG A 55 7.64 8.92 -5.39
N GLU A 56 8.49 9.75 -5.98
CA GLU A 56 9.23 9.37 -7.19
C GLU A 56 10.13 8.17 -6.94
N THR A 57 10.90 8.19 -5.86
CA THR A 57 11.79 7.10 -5.48
C THR A 57 11.00 5.83 -5.17
N ALA A 58 9.94 5.93 -4.37
CA ALA A 58 9.15 4.78 -3.97
C ALA A 58 8.49 4.10 -5.18
N VAL A 59 7.82 4.87 -6.02
CA VAL A 59 7.13 4.33 -7.20
C VAL A 59 8.14 3.72 -8.19
N SER A 60 9.27 4.39 -8.41
CA SER A 60 10.31 3.89 -9.31
C SER A 60 10.88 2.55 -8.84
N ARG A 61 11.14 2.40 -7.55
CA ARG A 61 11.67 1.15 -6.99
C ARG A 61 10.66 0.02 -7.00
N ILE A 62 9.41 0.31 -6.67
CA ILE A 62 8.32 -0.68 -6.72
C ILE A 62 8.13 -1.14 -8.16
N ARG A 63 8.08 -0.22 -9.10
CA ARG A 63 7.97 -0.53 -10.52
C ARG A 63 9.11 -1.42 -11.00
N ALA A 64 10.35 -1.06 -10.66
CA ALA A 64 11.52 -1.85 -11.06
C ALA A 64 11.43 -3.30 -10.55
N SER A 65 10.88 -3.50 -9.35
CA SER A 65 10.73 -4.82 -8.76
C SER A 65 9.58 -5.64 -9.34
N LEU A 66 8.47 -4.99 -9.68
CA LEU A 66 7.19 -5.69 -9.92
C LEU A 66 6.61 -5.52 -11.32
N ASP A 67 7.17 -4.65 -12.17
CA ASP A 67 6.59 -4.33 -13.48
C ASP A 67 6.42 -5.58 -14.36
N ALA A 68 7.39 -6.49 -14.34
CA ALA A 68 7.37 -7.72 -15.11
C ALA A 68 6.77 -8.91 -14.35
N ALA A 69 6.31 -8.70 -13.11
CA ALA A 69 5.75 -9.76 -12.29
C ALA A 69 4.22 -9.73 -12.34
N THR A 70 3.59 -10.89 -12.19
CA THR A 70 2.16 -10.97 -11.91
C THR A 70 1.98 -10.81 -10.41
N THR A 71 1.17 -9.84 -10.01
CA THR A 71 0.94 -9.56 -8.58
C THR A 71 -0.55 -9.55 -8.26
N VAL A 72 -0.88 -10.04 -7.07
CA VAL A 72 -2.23 -9.95 -6.52
C VAL A 72 -2.08 -9.45 -5.08
N HIS A 73 -2.61 -8.25 -4.82
CA HIS A 73 -2.67 -7.69 -3.48
C HIS A 73 -4.12 -7.63 -3.04
N GLN A 74 -4.41 -8.20 -1.88
CA GLN A 74 -5.74 -8.17 -1.28
C GLN A 74 -5.65 -7.58 0.11
N VAL A 75 -6.58 -6.68 0.44
CA VAL A 75 -6.71 -6.08 1.76
C VAL A 75 -8.12 -6.28 2.26
N HIS A 76 -8.26 -6.42 3.57
CA HIS A 76 -9.55 -6.61 4.21
C HIS A 76 -9.49 -6.22 5.68
N SER A 77 -10.64 -6.27 6.34
CA SER A 77 -10.78 -6.04 7.79
C SER A 77 -10.06 -4.78 8.26
N PRO A 78 -10.34 -3.61 7.65
CA PRO A 78 -9.66 -2.39 8.03
C PRO A 78 -10.12 -1.86 9.38
N GLU A 79 -9.17 -1.26 10.11
CA GLU A 79 -9.44 -0.39 11.24
C GLU A 79 -9.04 1.02 10.81
N ILE A 80 -10.00 1.90 10.61
CA ILE A 80 -9.77 3.24 10.06
C ILE A 80 -10.20 4.28 11.08
N GLU A 81 -9.30 5.23 11.37
CA GLU A 81 -9.55 6.38 12.24
C GLU A 81 -9.36 7.65 11.43
N ILE A 82 -10.36 8.53 11.47
CA ILE A 82 -10.33 9.84 10.79
C ILE A 82 -10.20 10.92 11.86
N ASP A 83 -9.23 11.82 11.69
CA ASP A 83 -9.02 12.97 12.56
C ASP A 83 -8.73 14.22 11.71
N GLY A 84 -9.79 14.96 11.35
CA GLY A 84 -9.64 16.14 10.50
C GLY A 84 -9.06 15.82 9.13
N ASN A 85 -7.91 16.39 8.83
CA ASN A 85 -7.20 16.19 7.57
C ASN A 85 -6.17 15.07 7.61
N GLU A 86 -6.18 14.26 8.68
CA GLU A 86 -5.35 13.08 8.80
C GLU A 86 -6.22 11.85 9.05
N ALA A 87 -5.72 10.71 8.64
CA ALA A 87 -6.34 9.42 8.93
C ALA A 87 -5.25 8.38 9.15
N ARG A 88 -5.60 7.33 9.88
CA ARG A 88 -4.76 6.16 10.09
C ARG A 88 -5.57 4.92 9.83
N ALA A 89 -4.92 3.88 9.32
CA ALA A 89 -5.57 2.60 9.14
C ALA A 89 -4.59 1.45 9.33
N VAL A 90 -5.13 0.33 9.78
CA VAL A 90 -4.46 -0.97 9.74
C VAL A 90 -5.30 -1.86 8.84
N TRP A 91 -4.67 -2.45 7.83
CA TRP A 91 -5.31 -3.35 6.88
C TRP A 91 -4.71 -4.73 7.03
N ALA A 92 -5.54 -5.75 7.19
CA ALA A 92 -5.09 -7.12 6.96
C ALA A 92 -4.82 -7.30 5.46
N MET A 93 -3.77 -8.02 5.11
CA MET A 93 -3.38 -8.17 3.72
C MET A 93 -2.90 -9.58 3.41
N GLN A 94 -3.11 -9.96 2.16
CA GLN A 94 -2.49 -11.12 1.54
C GLN A 94 -1.92 -10.66 0.20
N ASP A 95 -0.77 -11.20 -0.17
CA ASP A 95 -0.19 -10.91 -1.46
C ASP A 95 0.43 -12.14 -2.09
N ARG A 96 0.43 -12.12 -3.41
CA ARG A 96 1.06 -13.14 -4.23
C ARG A 96 1.83 -12.44 -5.33
N VAL A 97 3.08 -12.84 -5.51
CA VAL A 97 3.94 -12.33 -6.58
C VAL A 97 4.53 -13.50 -7.32
N ALA A 98 4.41 -13.49 -8.65
CA ALA A 98 5.02 -14.49 -9.52
C ALA A 98 5.90 -13.78 -10.56
N TRP A 99 7.21 -13.96 -10.46
CA TRP A 99 8.16 -13.41 -11.41
C TRP A 99 8.35 -14.33 -12.62
N SER A 100 8.80 -13.76 -13.73
CA SER A 100 8.95 -14.50 -14.99
C SER A 100 10.03 -15.59 -14.93
N ASN A 101 10.94 -15.55 -13.96
CA ASN A 101 11.98 -16.56 -13.75
C ASN A 101 11.52 -17.77 -12.92
N GLY A 102 10.22 -17.87 -12.61
CA GLY A 102 9.65 -18.93 -11.77
C GLY A 102 9.67 -18.67 -10.28
N ARG A 103 10.35 -17.61 -9.83
CA ARG A 103 10.34 -17.20 -8.43
C ARG A 103 8.94 -16.76 -8.03
N LYS A 104 8.48 -17.19 -6.85
CA LYS A 104 7.15 -16.84 -6.33
C LYS A 104 7.23 -16.46 -4.86
N LEU A 105 6.31 -15.58 -4.47
CA LEU A 105 6.09 -15.21 -3.08
C LEU A 105 4.60 -15.30 -2.77
N ASP A 106 4.27 -15.94 -1.66
CA ASP A 106 2.94 -15.90 -1.05
C ASP A 106 3.09 -15.41 0.38
N GLY A 107 2.34 -14.39 0.75
CA GLY A 107 2.47 -13.80 2.07
C GLY A 107 1.18 -13.28 2.66
N ALA A 108 1.22 -13.01 3.96
CA ALA A 108 0.14 -12.38 4.69
C ALA A 108 0.73 -11.52 5.81
N GLY A 109 0.00 -10.48 6.17
CA GLY A 109 0.43 -9.57 7.22
C GLY A 109 -0.50 -8.38 7.35
N HIS A 110 0.07 -7.22 7.62
CA HIS A 110 -0.68 -5.98 7.81
C HIS A 110 0.05 -4.81 7.18
N TYR A 111 -0.74 -3.89 6.61
CA TYR A 111 -0.29 -2.53 6.30
C TYR A 111 -0.71 -1.61 7.45
N HIS A 112 0.23 -0.83 7.95
CA HIS A 112 -0.02 0.24 8.94
C HIS A 112 0.19 1.55 8.22
N GLU A 113 -0.89 2.35 8.07
CA GLU A 113 -0.87 3.48 7.15
C GLU A 113 -1.30 4.77 7.80
N ARG A 114 -0.78 5.86 7.29
CA ARG A 114 -1.20 7.22 7.59
C ARG A 114 -1.55 7.91 6.28
N TYR A 115 -2.63 8.68 6.31
CA TYR A 115 -3.16 9.41 5.16
C TYR A 115 -3.28 10.88 5.52
N VAL A 116 -3.13 11.73 4.50
CA VAL A 116 -3.31 13.18 4.63
C VAL A 116 -4.28 13.65 3.56
N ARG A 117 -5.13 14.61 3.92
CA ARG A 117 -5.98 15.28 2.95
C ARG A 117 -5.33 16.59 2.53
N GLU A 118 -5.01 16.68 1.24
CA GLU A 118 -4.38 17.82 0.61
C GLU A 118 -5.29 18.32 -0.51
N ASN A 119 -5.66 19.61 -0.48
CA ASN A 119 -6.54 20.20 -1.50
C ASN A 119 -7.83 19.38 -1.72
N GLY A 120 -8.41 18.88 -0.63
CA GLY A 120 -9.65 18.10 -0.67
C GLY A 120 -9.48 16.63 -1.06
N GLU A 121 -8.28 16.17 -1.34
CA GLU A 121 -8.01 14.79 -1.74
C GLU A 121 -7.15 14.05 -0.72
N TRP A 122 -7.54 12.82 -0.41
CA TRP A 122 -6.76 11.96 0.46
C TRP A 122 -5.58 11.34 -0.29
N ARG A 123 -4.41 11.30 0.37
CA ARG A 123 -3.17 10.71 -0.15
C ARG A 123 -2.56 9.79 0.89
N ILE A 124 -1.87 8.76 0.45
CA ILE A 124 -1.08 7.91 1.35
C ILE A 124 0.20 8.65 1.69
N ALA A 125 0.39 8.96 2.97
CA ALA A 125 1.58 9.66 3.46
C ALA A 125 2.62 8.72 4.05
N GLU A 126 2.19 7.57 4.57
CA GLU A 126 3.08 6.57 5.15
C GLU A 126 2.44 5.19 5.06
N SER A 127 3.24 4.20 4.70
CA SER A 127 2.82 2.80 4.69
C SER A 127 3.95 1.93 5.26
N ARG A 128 3.64 1.12 6.25
CA ARG A 128 4.57 0.17 6.86
C ARG A 128 3.98 -1.23 6.73
N LEU A 129 4.74 -2.14 6.14
CA LEU A 129 4.35 -3.54 5.98
C LEU A 129 4.96 -4.39 7.09
N THR A 130 4.10 -5.16 7.78
CA THR A 130 4.54 -6.21 8.69
C THR A 130 4.01 -7.55 8.20
N ARG A 131 4.75 -8.63 8.46
CA ARG A 131 4.41 -9.95 7.97
C ARG A 131 4.06 -10.90 9.11
N LEU A 132 3.00 -11.69 8.92
CA LEU A 132 2.69 -12.85 9.76
C LEU A 132 3.44 -14.06 9.24
N TYR A 133 3.50 -14.22 7.92
CA TYR A 133 4.31 -15.24 7.28
C TYR A 133 4.61 -14.84 5.84
N VAL A 134 5.62 -15.48 5.27
CA VAL A 134 5.93 -15.42 3.84
C VAL A 134 6.52 -16.76 3.41
N GLU A 135 6.04 -17.26 2.27
CA GLU A 135 6.62 -18.43 1.61
C GLU A 135 7.26 -17.97 0.30
N MET A 136 8.49 -18.38 0.09
CA MET A 136 9.24 -18.09 -1.12
C MET A 136 9.52 -19.39 -1.86
N GLN A 137 9.16 -19.41 -3.16
CA GLN A 137 9.59 -20.46 -4.07
C GLN A 137 10.75 -19.90 -4.90
N PRO A 138 11.90 -20.59 -4.92
CA PRO A 138 13.06 -20.09 -5.68
C PRO A 138 12.79 -20.09 -7.18
N SER A 139 13.64 -19.37 -7.91
CA SER A 139 13.62 -19.37 -9.38
C SER A 139 13.95 -20.75 -9.95
N ASP A 140 13.46 -21.01 -11.15
CA ASP A 140 13.72 -22.24 -11.90
C ASP A 140 15.21 -22.42 -12.22
#